data_9ecce7e57a07f07c278228b6f0827ab0
#
_entry.id   9ecce7e57a07f07c278228b6f0827ab0
#
_cell.length_a   1.000
_cell.length_b   1.000
_cell.length_c   1.000
_cell.angle_alpha   90.00
_cell.angle_beta   90.00
_cell.angle_gamma   90.00
#
_symmetry.space_group_name_H-M   'P 1'
#
loop_
_entity.id
_entity.type
_entity.pdbx_description
1 polymer ?
#
loop_
_entity_poly.entity_id
_entity_poly.type
_entity_poly.pdbx_seq_one_letter_code
_entity_poly.pdbx_strand_id
1 'polypeptide(L)'
;MSAKRVSLLPFLDFAGGPYALGHGLGRFGAAAVHSYLRHTPAWSTVMGHRGSSAVAAMAEQLEARFPRYWEELRGLAHGLGLPFEDVFLWNCRGDLWAMAPDGCTTVQIPGRSARWIAHNEDGDPGLAESCALARLVPDDGPAFTVFIYPGSLPGHTFAVTDQGLVQAVNNIRALAGGAGVPRMAMARATLDATTLDEAVDLIRATPRAGAFHFTLAQASDPRLLSVEFTASRFSVREVQTTSAHANHLIHDGTIDMPQIVTDSSRDRQARAEALCLEAGEFAENSFALRLLGDQAASGLPIYRPDPADPDGENTLASAIFHILPDHIDWEVYREPQRTPDFRFDGLLPDAA
;
A
#
# COMPACT_ATOMS: atom_id res chain seq x y z
N MET A 1 0.10 31.32 20.93
CA MET A 1 0.42 30.06 20.23
C MET A 1 -0.87 29.26 20.15
N SER A 2 -1.53 29.28 19.01
CA SER A 2 -2.75 28.48 18.79
C SER A 2 -2.35 27.02 18.75
N ALA A 3 -2.89 26.20 19.65
CA ALA A 3 -2.74 24.75 19.55
C ALA A 3 -3.27 24.32 18.18
N LYS A 4 -2.40 23.84 17.28
CA LYS A 4 -2.85 23.16 16.05
C LYS A 4 -3.83 22.08 16.50
N ARG A 5 -5.09 22.17 16.09
CA ARG A 5 -6.03 21.06 16.19
C ARG A 5 -5.36 19.89 15.46
N VAL A 6 -5.04 18.85 16.20
CA VAL A 6 -4.60 17.59 15.60
C VAL A 6 -5.82 17.09 14.84
N SER A 7 -5.81 17.18 13.52
CA SER A 7 -6.86 16.60 12.68
C SER A 7 -6.78 15.08 12.88
N LEU A 8 -7.88 14.46 13.30
CA LEU A 8 -7.96 13.01 13.42
C LEU A 8 -7.98 12.41 12.01
N LEU A 9 -7.28 11.30 11.80
CA LEU A 9 -7.42 10.52 10.59
C LEU A 9 -8.90 10.12 10.45
N PRO A 10 -9.60 10.46 9.33
CA PRO A 10 -11.01 10.11 9.23
C PRO A 10 -11.20 8.62 8.96
N PHE A 11 -12.31 8.06 9.46
CA PHE A 11 -12.79 6.73 9.10
C PHE A 11 -14.08 6.87 8.26
N LEU A 12 -14.12 6.22 7.11
CA LEU A 12 -15.19 6.35 6.12
C LEU A 12 -15.80 4.98 5.79
N ASP A 13 -17.09 4.97 5.44
CA ASP A 13 -17.79 3.78 4.97
C ASP A 13 -18.31 4.01 3.54
N PHE A 14 -18.03 3.03 2.66
CA PHE A 14 -18.54 3.00 1.29
C PHE A 14 -19.16 1.62 1.02
N ALA A 15 -20.33 1.59 0.38
CA ALA A 15 -21.00 0.34 0.00
C ALA A 15 -21.61 0.45 -1.39
N GLY A 16 -21.71 -0.69 -2.09
CA GLY A 16 -22.36 -0.79 -3.38
C GLY A 16 -21.51 -1.43 -4.46
N GLY A 17 -21.98 -1.36 -5.71
CA GLY A 17 -21.23 -1.86 -6.85
C GLY A 17 -19.96 -1.06 -7.16
N PRO A 18 -19.10 -1.60 -8.05
CA PRO A 18 -17.76 -1.01 -8.30
C PRO A 18 -17.79 0.48 -8.65
N TYR A 19 -18.72 0.89 -9.53
CA TYR A 19 -18.87 2.30 -9.89
C TYR A 19 -19.26 3.17 -8.67
N ALA A 20 -20.15 2.70 -7.80
CA ALA A 20 -20.59 3.45 -6.63
C ALA A 20 -19.45 3.62 -5.61
N LEU A 21 -18.66 2.55 -5.39
CA LEU A 21 -17.47 2.59 -4.54
C LEU A 21 -16.47 3.62 -5.07
N GLY A 22 -16.11 3.52 -6.34
CA GLY A 22 -15.22 4.48 -6.98
C GLY A 22 -15.73 5.91 -6.91
N HIS A 23 -17.02 6.14 -7.15
CA HIS A 23 -17.64 7.47 -7.07
C HIS A 23 -17.56 8.05 -5.64
N GLY A 24 -17.79 7.23 -4.62
CA GLY A 24 -17.64 7.63 -3.23
C GLY A 24 -16.19 8.07 -2.90
N LEU A 25 -15.22 7.24 -3.29
CA LEU A 25 -13.78 7.53 -3.16
C LEU A 25 -13.39 8.83 -3.91
N GLY A 26 -13.94 9.01 -5.12
CA GLY A 26 -13.71 10.22 -5.91
C GLY A 26 -14.23 11.48 -5.22
N ARG A 27 -15.44 11.44 -4.71
CA ARG A 27 -16.02 12.56 -3.95
C ARG A 27 -15.20 12.91 -2.70
N PHE A 28 -14.72 11.90 -1.99
CA PHE A 28 -13.82 12.09 -0.85
C PHE A 28 -12.54 12.82 -1.28
N GLY A 29 -11.88 12.33 -2.35
CA GLY A 29 -10.59 12.86 -2.80
C GLY A 29 -10.65 14.17 -3.58
N ALA A 30 -11.84 14.61 -4.05
CA ALA A 30 -11.96 15.72 -5.00
C ALA A 30 -11.30 17.01 -4.53
N ALA A 31 -11.52 17.42 -3.28
CA ALA A 31 -10.95 18.67 -2.76
C ALA A 31 -9.42 18.67 -2.80
N ALA A 32 -8.78 17.59 -2.32
CA ALA A 32 -7.32 17.46 -2.31
C ALA A 32 -6.73 17.35 -3.72
N VAL A 33 -7.40 16.59 -4.60
CA VAL A 33 -6.95 16.45 -5.97
C VAL A 33 -6.99 17.80 -6.71
N HIS A 34 -8.08 18.54 -6.57
CA HIS A 34 -8.22 19.84 -7.25
C HIS A 34 -7.38 20.96 -6.67
N SER A 35 -7.20 21.02 -5.34
CA SER A 35 -6.45 22.08 -4.68
C SER A 35 -4.94 21.82 -4.62
N TYR A 36 -4.50 20.56 -4.67
CA TYR A 36 -3.11 20.20 -4.46
C TYR A 36 -2.56 19.27 -5.53
N LEU A 37 -3.05 18.00 -5.59
CA LEU A 37 -2.39 16.92 -6.35
C LEU A 37 -2.16 17.27 -7.82
N ARG A 38 -3.16 17.86 -8.50
CA ARG A 38 -3.07 18.26 -9.92
C ARG A 38 -2.00 19.33 -10.20
N HIS A 39 -1.51 19.99 -9.19
CA HIS A 39 -0.51 21.06 -9.29
C HIS A 39 0.90 20.57 -8.96
N THR A 40 1.05 19.28 -8.60
CA THR A 40 2.36 18.69 -8.28
C THR A 40 3.17 18.37 -9.55
N PRO A 41 4.50 18.40 -9.46
CA PRO A 41 5.37 17.91 -10.54
C PRO A 41 5.11 16.45 -10.89
N ALA A 42 4.78 15.61 -9.90
CA ALA A 42 4.45 14.21 -10.10
C ALA A 42 3.24 14.03 -11.02
N TRP A 43 2.15 14.74 -10.76
CA TRP A 43 0.97 14.72 -11.64
C TRP A 43 1.34 15.12 -13.05
N SER A 44 2.06 16.24 -13.23
CA SER A 44 2.48 16.74 -14.54
C SER A 44 3.32 15.71 -15.32
N THR A 45 4.26 15.04 -14.64
CA THR A 45 5.10 13.98 -15.22
C THR A 45 4.25 12.82 -15.72
N VAL A 46 3.31 12.34 -14.91
CA VAL A 46 2.42 11.22 -15.28
C VAL A 46 1.50 11.60 -16.44
N MET A 47 0.94 12.82 -16.42
CA MET A 47 0.09 13.32 -17.52
C MET A 47 0.82 13.46 -18.84
N GLY A 48 2.15 13.56 -18.83
CA GLY A 48 2.99 13.51 -20.05
C GLY A 48 2.90 12.19 -20.83
N HIS A 49 2.39 11.12 -20.23
CA HIS A 49 2.20 9.83 -20.89
C HIS A 49 0.85 9.66 -21.59
N ARG A 50 0.00 10.71 -21.65
CA ARG A 50 -1.28 10.65 -22.40
C ARG A 50 -1.08 10.20 -23.83
N GLY A 51 -1.95 9.31 -24.29
CA GLY A 51 -1.94 8.78 -25.64
C GLY A 51 -0.76 7.84 -25.96
N SER A 52 0.06 7.44 -24.98
CA SER A 52 1.13 6.47 -25.21
C SER A 52 0.59 5.06 -25.41
N SER A 53 1.29 4.26 -26.25
CA SER A 53 0.93 2.86 -26.50
C SER A 53 0.98 2.00 -25.24
N ALA A 54 1.86 2.32 -24.30
CA ALA A 54 1.95 1.62 -23.01
C ALA A 54 0.66 1.80 -22.18
N VAL A 55 0.13 3.02 -22.12
CA VAL A 55 -1.14 3.32 -21.43
C VAL A 55 -2.30 2.61 -22.11
N ALA A 56 -2.37 2.63 -23.45
CA ALA A 56 -3.41 1.93 -24.20
C ALA A 56 -3.40 0.41 -23.94
N ALA A 57 -2.20 -0.21 -23.91
CA ALA A 57 -2.05 -1.63 -23.63
C ALA A 57 -2.48 -1.98 -22.19
N MET A 58 -2.11 -1.16 -21.19
CA MET A 58 -2.54 -1.35 -19.81
C MET A 58 -4.06 -1.21 -19.65
N ALA A 59 -4.68 -0.25 -20.34
CA ALA A 59 -6.12 -0.05 -20.36
C ALA A 59 -6.86 -1.28 -20.90
N GLU A 60 -6.42 -1.79 -22.06
CA GLU A 60 -6.97 -3.00 -22.68
C GLU A 60 -6.87 -4.22 -21.72
N GLN A 61 -5.72 -4.42 -21.09
CA GLN A 61 -5.52 -5.52 -20.14
C GLN A 61 -6.41 -5.38 -18.90
N LEU A 62 -6.55 -4.18 -18.37
CA LEU A 62 -7.38 -3.96 -17.19
C LEU A 62 -8.87 -4.17 -17.52
N GLU A 63 -9.38 -3.55 -18.58
CA GLU A 63 -10.78 -3.64 -18.97
C GLU A 63 -11.18 -5.09 -19.31
N ALA A 64 -10.31 -5.83 -20.02
CA ALA A 64 -10.59 -7.20 -20.41
C ALA A 64 -10.56 -8.19 -19.22
N ARG A 65 -9.63 -8.01 -18.26
CA ARG A 65 -9.43 -8.98 -17.17
C ARG A 65 -10.17 -8.64 -15.90
N PHE A 66 -10.32 -7.36 -15.62
CA PHE A 66 -10.93 -6.85 -14.39
C PHE A 66 -11.93 -5.73 -14.70
N PRO A 67 -13.02 -6.02 -15.44
CA PRO A 67 -14.01 -5.00 -15.82
C PRO A 67 -14.63 -4.30 -14.61
N ARG A 68 -14.70 -4.97 -13.44
CA ARG A 68 -15.17 -4.37 -12.19
C ARG A 68 -14.29 -3.22 -11.71
N TYR A 69 -12.95 -3.32 -11.83
CA TYR A 69 -12.04 -2.23 -11.41
C TYR A 69 -11.96 -1.13 -12.47
N TRP A 70 -12.23 -1.47 -13.73
CA TRP A 70 -12.46 -0.48 -14.76
C TRP A 70 -13.66 0.41 -14.42
N GLU A 71 -14.78 -0.21 -14.00
CA GLU A 71 -15.95 0.54 -13.53
C GLU A 71 -15.70 1.30 -12.22
N GLU A 72 -14.89 0.76 -11.30
CA GLU A 72 -14.48 1.46 -10.08
C GLU A 72 -13.67 2.73 -10.42
N LEU A 73 -12.73 2.64 -11.39
CA LEU A 73 -12.00 3.80 -11.90
C LEU A 73 -12.91 4.81 -12.62
N ARG A 74 -13.91 4.36 -13.36
CA ARG A 74 -14.90 5.26 -13.98
C ARG A 74 -15.70 6.03 -12.92
N GLY A 75 -16.12 5.33 -11.88
CA GLY A 75 -16.75 5.95 -10.72
C GLY A 75 -15.82 6.96 -10.04
N LEU A 76 -14.56 6.57 -9.80
CA LEU A 76 -13.54 7.43 -9.21
C LEU A 76 -13.36 8.73 -10.03
N ALA A 77 -13.23 8.62 -11.34
CA ALA A 77 -13.11 9.76 -12.24
C ALA A 77 -14.33 10.69 -12.17
N HIS A 78 -15.53 10.12 -12.18
CA HIS A 78 -16.76 10.89 -12.05
C HIS A 78 -16.87 11.60 -10.68
N GLY A 79 -16.55 10.89 -9.60
CA GLY A 79 -16.57 11.47 -8.25
C GLY A 79 -15.54 12.59 -8.06
N LEU A 80 -14.37 12.48 -8.72
CA LEU A 80 -13.34 13.52 -8.78
C LEU A 80 -13.73 14.70 -9.69
N GLY A 81 -14.67 14.53 -10.63
CA GLY A 81 -14.95 15.50 -11.67
C GLY A 81 -13.77 15.69 -12.64
N LEU A 82 -13.06 14.59 -12.97
CA LEU A 82 -11.92 14.59 -13.87
C LEU A 82 -12.15 13.67 -15.07
N PRO A 83 -11.46 13.90 -16.21
CA PRO A 83 -11.43 12.94 -17.31
C PRO A 83 -10.96 11.57 -16.85
N PHE A 84 -11.60 10.51 -17.34
CA PHE A 84 -11.24 9.13 -17.01
C PHE A 84 -9.76 8.83 -17.30
N GLU A 85 -9.27 9.29 -18.46
CA GLU A 85 -7.88 9.09 -18.87
C GLU A 85 -6.88 9.63 -17.85
N ASP A 86 -7.13 10.80 -17.26
CA ASP A 86 -6.27 11.40 -16.26
C ASP A 86 -6.22 10.58 -14.97
N VAL A 87 -7.37 10.07 -14.54
CA VAL A 87 -7.48 9.25 -13.33
C VAL A 87 -6.86 7.87 -13.57
N PHE A 88 -7.08 7.29 -14.74
CA PHE A 88 -6.42 6.04 -15.14
C PHE A 88 -4.89 6.19 -15.16
N LEU A 89 -4.39 7.23 -15.80
CA LEU A 89 -2.96 7.55 -15.83
C LEU A 89 -2.36 7.67 -14.43
N TRP A 90 -3.04 8.40 -13.54
CA TRP A 90 -2.59 8.53 -12.16
C TRP A 90 -2.51 7.19 -11.42
N ASN A 91 -3.42 6.28 -11.71
CA ASN A 91 -3.42 4.92 -11.17
C ASN A 91 -2.43 3.97 -11.89
N CYS A 92 -1.79 4.42 -12.97
CA CYS A 92 -0.66 3.75 -13.61
C CYS A 92 0.70 4.42 -13.28
N ARG A 93 0.75 5.42 -12.39
CA ARG A 93 1.94 6.27 -12.17
C ARG A 93 3.23 5.49 -11.97
N GLY A 94 3.20 4.44 -11.16
CA GLY A 94 4.39 3.66 -10.86
C GLY A 94 4.74 2.60 -11.89
N ASP A 95 3.85 2.35 -12.87
CA ASP A 95 4.12 1.51 -14.04
C ASP A 95 4.76 2.34 -15.15
N LEU A 96 4.50 3.65 -15.18
CA LEU A 96 4.96 4.60 -16.19
C LEU A 96 6.23 5.34 -15.78
N TRP A 97 6.41 5.58 -14.50
CA TRP A 97 7.49 6.38 -13.96
C TRP A 97 8.05 5.75 -12.69
N ALA A 98 9.28 5.20 -12.78
CA ALA A 98 9.90 4.48 -11.66
C ALA A 98 10.14 5.36 -10.41
N MET A 99 10.27 6.68 -10.57
CA MET A 99 10.44 7.64 -9.48
C MET A 99 9.11 8.23 -8.97
N ALA A 100 7.98 7.59 -9.29
CA ALA A 100 6.71 7.98 -8.68
C ALA A 100 6.83 7.98 -7.15
N PRO A 101 6.37 9.06 -6.48
CA PRO A 101 6.50 9.19 -5.03
C PRO A 101 5.59 8.15 -4.35
N ASP A 102 6.19 7.22 -3.67
CA ASP A 102 5.58 6.25 -2.75
C ASP A 102 6.73 5.54 -2.02
N GLY A 103 6.76 5.60 -0.69
CA GLY A 103 7.74 4.92 0.16
C GLY A 103 7.05 4.09 1.24
N CYS A 104 7.69 3.07 1.73
CA CYS A 104 7.12 2.22 2.78
C CYS A 104 8.23 1.44 3.49
N THR A 105 7.97 1.02 4.72
CA THR A 105 8.76 0.01 5.41
C THR A 105 7.81 -1.01 6.04
N THR A 106 7.96 -2.28 5.70
CA THR A 106 7.16 -3.36 6.28
C THR A 106 8.05 -4.27 7.12
N VAL A 107 7.58 -4.62 8.32
CA VAL A 107 8.19 -5.60 9.23
C VAL A 107 7.33 -6.85 9.23
N GLN A 108 7.95 -7.99 9.17
CA GLN A 108 7.37 -9.32 9.07
C GLN A 108 7.84 -10.15 10.25
N ILE A 109 6.95 -10.51 11.16
CA ILE A 109 7.29 -11.29 12.36
C ILE A 109 6.49 -12.59 12.32
N PRO A 110 7.14 -13.71 11.97
CA PRO A 110 6.49 -15.02 11.95
C PRO A 110 6.30 -15.54 13.39
N GLY A 111 5.31 -16.38 13.57
CA GLY A 111 5.06 -17.03 14.85
C GLY A 111 4.07 -18.18 14.71
N ARG A 112 4.12 -19.14 15.63
CA ARG A 112 3.26 -20.34 15.57
C ARG A 112 1.83 -20.07 16.02
N SER A 113 1.66 -19.24 17.05
CA SER A 113 0.35 -18.92 17.61
C SER A 113 -0.18 -17.58 17.16
N ALA A 114 0.69 -16.68 16.77
CA ALA A 114 0.37 -15.35 16.25
C ALA A 114 1.49 -14.88 15.32
N ARG A 115 1.15 -14.03 14.37
CA ARG A 115 2.08 -13.38 13.43
C ARG A 115 1.81 -11.90 13.47
N TRP A 116 2.82 -11.09 13.16
CA TRP A 116 2.63 -9.65 13.04
C TRP A 116 3.13 -9.16 11.69
N ILE A 117 2.36 -8.26 11.13
CA ILE A 117 2.79 -7.39 10.04
C ILE A 117 2.76 -5.98 10.61
N ALA A 118 3.83 -5.22 10.43
CA ALA A 118 3.86 -3.82 10.80
C ALA A 118 4.34 -3.00 9.61
N HIS A 119 3.72 -1.84 9.35
CA HIS A 119 3.90 -1.10 8.12
C HIS A 119 3.90 0.41 8.36
N ASN A 120 4.93 1.10 7.87
CA ASN A 120 4.91 2.55 7.64
C ASN A 120 4.54 2.81 6.20
N GLU A 121 3.49 3.57 6.02
CA GLU A 121 3.08 4.13 4.73
C GLU A 121 3.67 5.53 4.59
N ASP A 122 4.64 5.67 3.69
CA ASP A 122 5.29 6.95 3.40
C ASP A 122 4.76 7.53 2.09
N GLY A 123 4.53 8.83 2.04
CA GLY A 123 4.00 9.48 0.86
C GLY A 123 4.19 10.99 0.88
N ASP A 124 3.59 11.66 -0.10
CA ASP A 124 3.64 13.11 -0.23
C ASP A 124 3.04 13.81 1.02
N PRO A 125 3.84 14.58 1.79
CA PRO A 125 3.37 15.25 2.99
C PRO A 125 2.20 16.22 2.73
N GLY A 126 2.05 16.74 1.51
CA GLY A 126 0.91 17.57 1.13
C GLY A 126 -0.43 16.84 1.10
N LEU A 127 -0.42 15.51 1.14
CA LEU A 127 -1.62 14.68 1.21
C LEU A 127 -1.95 14.16 2.63
N ALA A 128 -1.09 14.41 3.62
CA ALA A 128 -1.24 13.87 4.98
C ALA A 128 -2.61 14.11 5.61
N GLU A 129 -3.16 15.32 5.45
CA GLU A 129 -4.48 15.69 5.99
C GLU A 129 -5.66 15.28 5.08
N SER A 130 -5.36 14.62 3.95
CA SER A 130 -6.33 14.24 2.92
C SER A 130 -6.44 12.73 2.71
N CYS A 131 -5.67 11.95 3.46
CA CYS A 131 -5.79 10.50 3.53
C CYS A 131 -6.84 10.08 4.56
N ALA A 132 -7.30 8.83 4.48
CA ALA A 132 -8.30 8.29 5.40
C ALA A 132 -8.12 6.78 5.57
N LEU A 133 -8.73 6.22 6.61
CA LEU A 133 -9.13 4.82 6.64
C LEU A 133 -10.53 4.70 6.06
N ALA A 134 -10.76 3.68 5.25
CA ALA A 134 -12.06 3.44 4.65
C ALA A 134 -12.43 1.96 4.73
N ARG A 135 -13.65 1.68 5.16
CA ARG A 135 -14.28 0.37 4.97
C ARG A 135 -15.07 0.41 3.66
N LEU A 136 -14.78 -0.55 2.79
CA LEU A 136 -15.50 -0.76 1.55
C LEU A 136 -16.28 -2.08 1.64
N VAL A 137 -17.57 -2.03 1.30
CA VAL A 137 -18.49 -3.17 1.29
C VAL A 137 -19.01 -3.33 -0.14
N PRO A 138 -18.31 -4.09 -1.00
CA PRO A 138 -18.76 -4.37 -2.36
C PRO A 138 -20.07 -5.19 -2.36
N ASP A 139 -20.93 -4.98 -3.36
CA ASP A 139 -22.12 -5.83 -3.57
C ASP A 139 -21.75 -7.29 -3.88
N ASP A 140 -20.52 -7.51 -4.40
CA ASP A 140 -19.97 -8.81 -4.74
C ASP A 140 -18.47 -8.86 -4.38
N GLY A 141 -18.09 -9.84 -3.56
CA GLY A 141 -16.74 -10.03 -3.03
C GLY A 141 -16.56 -9.60 -1.57
N PRO A 142 -15.36 -9.79 -1.01
CA PRO A 142 -15.05 -9.47 0.37
C PRO A 142 -15.20 -7.97 0.69
N ALA A 143 -15.70 -7.67 1.88
CA ALA A 143 -15.54 -6.34 2.46
C ALA A 143 -14.10 -6.18 3.01
N PHE A 144 -13.60 -4.95 3.02
CA PHE A 144 -12.26 -4.68 3.51
C PHE A 144 -12.12 -3.27 4.09
N THR A 145 -11.19 -3.12 5.03
CA THR A 145 -10.76 -1.82 5.56
C THR A 145 -9.33 -1.54 5.12
N VAL A 146 -9.09 -0.33 4.63
CA VAL A 146 -7.86 0.05 3.91
C VAL A 146 -7.50 1.50 4.18
N PHE A 147 -6.21 1.82 4.18
CA PHE A 147 -5.75 3.21 4.10
C PHE A 147 -5.81 3.70 2.66
N ILE A 148 -6.40 4.89 2.45
CA ILE A 148 -6.68 5.43 1.12
C ILE A 148 -6.06 6.80 0.90
N TYR A 149 -5.57 6.98 -0.32
CA TYR A 149 -5.14 8.27 -0.86
C TYR A 149 -6.19 8.88 -1.78
N PRO A 150 -6.33 10.21 -1.82
CA PRO A 150 -7.18 10.88 -2.80
C PRO A 150 -6.76 10.56 -4.24
N GLY A 151 -7.73 10.21 -5.08
CA GLY A 151 -7.53 9.95 -6.51
C GLY A 151 -6.94 8.58 -6.86
N SER A 152 -6.75 7.70 -5.89
CA SER A 152 -6.17 6.37 -6.12
C SER A 152 -7.18 5.25 -5.85
N LEU A 153 -7.06 4.14 -6.60
CA LEU A 153 -7.71 2.88 -6.26
C LEU A 153 -7.22 2.41 -4.88
N PRO A 154 -8.07 1.84 -4.03
CA PRO A 154 -7.66 1.25 -2.77
C PRO A 154 -6.80 -0.01 -2.96
N GLY A 155 -6.01 -0.36 -1.93
CA GLY A 155 -5.27 -1.62 -1.88
C GLY A 155 -3.76 -1.52 -2.09
N HIS A 156 -3.22 -0.37 -2.52
CA HIS A 156 -1.77 -0.21 -2.72
C HIS A 156 -0.99 0.22 -1.47
N THR A 157 -1.65 0.21 -0.33
CA THR A 157 -1.12 0.57 0.99
C THR A 157 -1.17 -0.63 1.93
N PHE A 158 -2.00 -0.57 2.96
CA PHE A 158 -2.30 -1.68 3.83
C PHE A 158 -3.81 -1.88 3.98
N ALA A 159 -4.24 -3.13 4.14
CA ALA A 159 -5.65 -3.49 4.24
C ALA A 159 -5.87 -4.79 5.02
N VAL A 160 -7.09 -4.92 5.57
CA VAL A 160 -7.65 -6.15 6.15
C VAL A 160 -8.98 -6.45 5.46
N THR A 161 -9.22 -7.71 5.08
CA THR A 161 -10.50 -8.15 4.50
C THR A 161 -11.33 -8.94 5.53
N ASP A 162 -12.64 -9.08 5.30
CA ASP A 162 -13.54 -9.91 6.12
C ASP A 162 -13.27 -11.42 5.98
N GLN A 163 -12.44 -11.81 5.00
CA GLN A 163 -11.89 -13.16 4.86
C GLN A 163 -10.62 -13.37 5.70
N GLY A 164 -10.25 -12.38 6.52
CA GLY A 164 -9.07 -12.41 7.36
C GLY A 164 -7.75 -12.29 6.61
N LEU A 165 -7.75 -11.80 5.37
CA LEU A 165 -6.54 -11.50 4.62
C LEU A 165 -5.99 -10.13 5.05
N VAL A 166 -4.70 -10.08 5.39
CA VAL A 166 -3.93 -8.86 5.61
C VAL A 166 -2.99 -8.65 4.43
N GLN A 167 -2.99 -7.45 3.88
CA GLN A 167 -2.10 -7.01 2.82
C GLN A 167 -1.37 -5.75 3.24
N ALA A 168 -0.04 -5.73 3.13
CA ALA A 168 0.78 -4.53 3.19
C ALA A 168 1.68 -4.46 1.94
N VAL A 169 1.77 -3.29 1.33
CA VAL A 169 2.36 -3.11 0.00
C VAL A 169 3.54 -2.15 0.05
N ASN A 170 4.67 -2.56 -0.53
CA ASN A 170 5.81 -1.66 -0.72
C ASN A 170 6.01 -1.36 -2.20
N ASN A 171 6.17 -0.09 -2.53
CA ASN A 171 6.53 0.36 -3.86
C ASN A 171 7.91 -0.20 -4.27
N ILE A 172 8.00 -0.69 -5.50
CA ILE A 172 9.27 -1.09 -6.13
C ILE A 172 9.49 -0.24 -7.38
N ARG A 173 10.67 0.38 -7.47
CA ARG A 173 11.05 1.27 -8.56
C ARG A 173 11.71 0.48 -9.71
N ALA A 174 11.00 -0.48 -10.30
CA ALA A 174 11.50 -1.26 -11.43
C ALA A 174 11.64 -0.40 -12.68
N LEU A 175 12.73 -0.62 -13.44
CA LEU A 175 13.02 0.11 -14.69
C LEU A 175 12.37 -0.52 -15.91
N ALA A 176 12.03 -1.82 -15.83
CA ALA A 176 11.39 -2.55 -16.92
C ALA A 176 9.87 -2.67 -16.66
N GLY A 177 9.10 -1.91 -17.40
CA GLY A 177 7.64 -2.03 -17.45
C GLY A 177 7.16 -3.11 -18.44
N GLY A 178 5.89 -3.48 -18.35
CA GLY A 178 5.21 -4.44 -19.23
C GLY A 178 3.87 -3.92 -19.75
N ALA A 179 3.30 -4.65 -20.70
CA ALA A 179 1.98 -4.39 -21.27
C ALA A 179 0.90 -5.23 -20.53
N GLY A 180 0.91 -5.21 -19.20
CA GLY A 180 0.00 -5.98 -18.38
C GLY A 180 -1.00 -5.11 -17.60
N VAL A 181 -1.60 -5.71 -16.60
CA VAL A 181 -2.49 -5.02 -15.65
C VAL A 181 -1.66 -4.08 -14.78
N PRO A 182 -2.08 -2.82 -14.59
CA PRO A 182 -1.41 -1.87 -13.72
C PRO A 182 -1.29 -2.39 -12.29
N ARG A 183 -0.16 -2.16 -11.64
CA ARG A 183 0.14 -2.66 -10.29
C ARG A 183 -0.89 -2.21 -9.22
N MET A 184 -1.46 -1.01 -9.38
CA MET A 184 -2.53 -0.52 -8.48
C MET A 184 -3.79 -1.37 -8.58
N ALA A 185 -4.18 -1.76 -9.79
CA ALA A 185 -5.32 -2.65 -10.01
C ALA A 185 -5.02 -4.08 -9.52
N MET A 186 -3.77 -4.55 -9.62
CA MET A 186 -3.34 -5.81 -9.01
C MET A 186 -3.52 -5.78 -7.49
N ALA A 187 -3.09 -4.70 -6.84
CA ALA A 187 -3.22 -4.53 -5.40
C ALA A 187 -4.68 -4.48 -4.95
N ARG A 188 -5.58 -3.86 -5.75
CA ARG A 188 -7.02 -3.87 -5.51
C ARG A 188 -7.61 -5.27 -5.70
N ALA A 189 -7.17 -6.00 -6.74
CA ALA A 189 -7.66 -7.32 -7.05
C ALA A 189 -7.30 -8.36 -5.98
N THR A 190 -6.15 -8.23 -5.35
CA THR A 190 -5.71 -9.13 -4.27
C THR A 190 -6.68 -9.09 -3.08
N LEU A 191 -7.35 -7.96 -2.82
CA LEU A 191 -8.34 -7.82 -1.74
C LEU A 191 -9.66 -8.58 -2.01
N ASP A 192 -9.89 -9.05 -3.23
CA ASP A 192 -11.05 -9.90 -3.54
C ASP A 192 -10.75 -11.40 -3.34
N ALA A 193 -9.50 -11.77 -3.02
CA ALA A 193 -9.14 -13.15 -2.74
C ALA A 193 -9.75 -13.62 -1.41
N THR A 194 -10.27 -14.85 -1.41
CA THR A 194 -10.86 -15.48 -0.23
C THR A 194 -9.87 -16.35 0.53
N THR A 195 -8.76 -16.70 -0.10
CA THR A 195 -7.66 -17.46 0.49
C THR A 195 -6.30 -16.83 0.15
N LEU A 196 -5.30 -17.14 0.99
CA LEU A 196 -3.92 -16.71 0.75
C LEU A 196 -3.36 -17.25 -0.57
N ASP A 197 -3.70 -18.49 -0.92
CA ASP A 197 -3.27 -19.11 -2.19
C ASP A 197 -3.94 -18.42 -3.40
N GLU A 198 -5.22 -18.07 -3.33
CA GLU A 198 -5.88 -17.31 -4.39
C GLU A 198 -5.22 -15.96 -4.61
N ALA A 199 -4.84 -15.24 -3.54
CA ALA A 199 -4.12 -13.97 -3.63
C ALA A 199 -2.78 -14.14 -4.38
N VAL A 200 -2.01 -15.16 -4.01
CA VAL A 200 -0.71 -15.47 -4.64
C VAL A 200 -0.88 -15.89 -6.09
N ASP A 201 -1.85 -16.75 -6.39
CA ASP A 201 -2.10 -17.28 -7.74
C ASP A 201 -2.62 -16.18 -8.68
N LEU A 202 -3.46 -15.27 -8.18
CA LEU A 202 -3.90 -14.10 -8.92
C LEU A 202 -2.70 -13.25 -9.38
N ILE A 203 -1.78 -12.93 -8.46
CA ILE A 203 -0.58 -12.14 -8.79
C ILE A 203 0.31 -12.91 -9.78
N ARG A 204 0.49 -14.23 -9.57
CA ARG A 204 1.33 -15.09 -10.42
C ARG A 204 0.79 -15.22 -11.84
N ALA A 205 -0.51 -15.45 -11.99
CA ALA A 205 -1.14 -15.76 -13.27
C ALA A 205 -1.45 -14.51 -14.13
N THR A 206 -1.59 -13.34 -13.53
CA THR A 206 -1.96 -12.11 -14.24
C THR A 206 -0.72 -11.50 -14.92
N PRO A 207 -0.77 -11.14 -16.21
CA PRO A 207 0.24 -10.29 -16.84
C PRO A 207 0.32 -8.95 -16.12
N ARG A 208 1.49 -8.53 -15.69
CA ARG A 208 1.73 -7.34 -14.86
C ARG A 208 2.41 -6.24 -15.65
N ALA A 209 2.04 -5.00 -15.40
CA ALA A 209 2.68 -3.84 -16.01
C ALA A 209 3.90 -3.36 -15.20
N GLY A 210 3.84 -3.40 -13.89
CA GLY A 210 4.86 -2.86 -12.99
C GLY A 210 5.30 -3.82 -11.90
N ALA A 211 5.75 -3.26 -10.78
CA ALA A 211 6.35 -4.00 -9.68
C ALA A 211 5.86 -3.51 -8.32
N PHE A 212 5.59 -4.46 -7.42
CA PHE A 212 5.37 -4.25 -6.00
C PHE A 212 6.01 -5.37 -5.18
N HIS A 213 6.20 -5.11 -3.90
CA HIS A 213 6.31 -6.13 -2.88
C HIS A 213 5.02 -6.17 -2.07
N PHE A 214 4.51 -7.37 -1.79
CA PHE A 214 3.40 -7.61 -0.88
C PHE A 214 3.84 -8.44 0.31
N THR A 215 3.47 -8.01 1.50
CA THR A 215 3.43 -8.87 2.67
C THR A 215 1.99 -9.33 2.86
N LEU A 216 1.77 -10.64 2.81
CA LEU A 216 0.45 -11.26 2.88
C LEU A 216 0.39 -12.27 4.02
N ALA A 217 -0.71 -12.24 4.78
CA ALA A 217 -1.06 -13.28 5.74
C ALA A 217 -2.59 -13.39 5.83
N GLN A 218 -3.07 -14.53 6.31
CA GLN A 218 -4.50 -14.75 6.53
C GLN A 218 -4.72 -15.42 7.89
N ALA A 219 -5.76 -15.02 8.62
CA ALA A 219 -6.05 -15.57 9.95
C ALA A 219 -6.11 -17.10 9.95
N SER A 220 -6.79 -17.71 8.99
CA SER A 220 -6.97 -19.16 8.86
C SER A 220 -5.76 -19.93 8.31
N ASP A 221 -4.71 -19.24 7.85
CA ASP A 221 -3.50 -19.84 7.26
C ASP A 221 -2.28 -19.51 8.11
N PRO A 222 -1.45 -20.50 8.51
CA PRO A 222 -0.30 -20.25 9.38
C PRO A 222 0.86 -19.51 8.71
N ARG A 223 0.86 -19.40 7.38
CA ARG A 223 1.95 -18.79 6.63
C ARG A 223 1.93 -17.26 6.73
N LEU A 224 3.10 -16.67 6.69
CA LEU A 224 3.36 -15.25 6.46
C LEU A 224 4.21 -15.17 5.19
N LEU A 225 3.72 -14.51 4.17
CA LEU A 225 4.33 -14.51 2.84
C LEU A 225 4.90 -13.14 2.49
N SER A 226 6.11 -13.14 1.95
CA SER A 226 6.76 -12.02 1.28
C SER A 226 6.74 -12.31 -0.23
N VAL A 227 6.11 -11.43 -1.02
CA VAL A 227 5.86 -11.63 -2.44
C VAL A 227 6.41 -10.47 -3.23
N GLU A 228 7.42 -10.68 -4.04
CA GLU A 228 7.92 -9.69 -4.97
C GLU A 228 7.49 -10.03 -6.40
N PHE A 229 7.06 -9.03 -7.14
CA PHE A 229 6.82 -9.18 -8.55
C PHE A 229 7.27 -7.96 -9.35
N THR A 230 7.63 -8.21 -10.59
CA THR A 230 7.83 -7.23 -11.65
C THR A 230 6.96 -7.59 -12.85
N ALA A 231 7.02 -6.85 -13.94
CA ALA A 231 6.35 -7.22 -15.17
C ALA A 231 6.69 -8.64 -15.67
N SER A 232 7.93 -9.11 -15.43
CA SER A 232 8.44 -10.37 -15.97
C SER A 232 8.87 -11.41 -14.92
N ARG A 233 9.02 -11.03 -13.66
CA ARG A 233 9.46 -11.92 -12.57
C ARG A 233 8.44 -11.99 -11.46
N PHE A 234 8.46 -13.09 -10.74
CA PHE A 234 7.63 -13.35 -9.56
C PHE A 234 8.41 -14.21 -8.59
N SER A 235 8.42 -13.80 -7.33
CA SER A 235 9.07 -14.52 -6.24
C SER A 235 8.17 -14.49 -5.00
N VAL A 236 7.99 -15.66 -4.39
CA VAL A 236 7.28 -15.81 -3.12
C VAL A 236 8.21 -16.50 -2.12
N ARG A 237 8.25 -15.98 -0.90
CA ARG A 237 8.96 -16.57 0.23
C ARG A 237 8.02 -16.68 1.41
N GLU A 238 8.01 -17.81 2.07
CA GLU A 238 7.45 -17.92 3.40
C GLU A 238 8.45 -17.34 4.41
N VAL A 239 8.00 -16.40 5.22
CA VAL A 239 8.83 -15.73 6.22
C VAL A 239 9.03 -16.65 7.42
N GLN A 240 10.25 -17.09 7.64
CA GLN A 240 10.61 -18.03 8.72
C GLN A 240 11.29 -17.34 9.92
N THR A 241 11.81 -16.14 9.71
CA THR A 241 12.48 -15.30 10.74
C THR A 241 12.03 -13.87 10.61
N THR A 242 12.08 -13.10 11.69
CA THR A 242 11.78 -11.68 11.67
C THR A 242 12.61 -10.99 10.60
N SER A 243 11.94 -10.28 9.71
CA SER A 243 12.53 -9.62 8.55
C SER A 243 11.82 -8.31 8.23
N ALA A 244 12.39 -7.55 7.31
CA ALA A 244 11.80 -6.30 6.86
C ALA A 244 11.97 -6.12 5.35
N HIS A 245 11.12 -5.28 4.77
CA HIS A 245 11.17 -4.91 3.35
C HIS A 245 10.93 -3.40 3.20
N ALA A 246 11.85 -2.72 2.52
CA ALA A 246 11.68 -1.33 2.10
C ALA A 246 11.16 -1.24 0.66
N ASN A 247 11.83 -0.46 -0.23
CA ASN A 247 11.31 -0.16 -1.57
C ASN A 247 12.23 -0.63 -2.71
N HIS A 248 12.84 -1.79 -2.57
CA HIS A 248 13.63 -2.41 -3.64
C HIS A 248 13.60 -3.93 -3.54
N LEU A 249 13.80 -4.61 -4.66
CA LEU A 249 13.80 -6.06 -4.76
C LEU A 249 14.99 -6.65 -3.99
N ILE A 250 14.71 -7.63 -3.12
CA ILE A 250 15.69 -8.30 -2.27
C ILE A 250 15.61 -9.84 -2.33
N HIS A 251 14.60 -10.40 -3.04
CA HIS A 251 14.49 -11.84 -3.21
C HIS A 251 15.45 -12.34 -4.29
N ASP A 252 16.09 -13.52 -4.09
CA ASP A 252 17.03 -14.11 -5.06
C ASP A 252 16.43 -14.28 -6.47
N GLY A 253 15.09 -14.44 -6.57
CA GLY A 253 14.40 -14.57 -7.83
C GLY A 253 14.15 -13.24 -8.59
N THR A 254 14.43 -12.11 -7.96
CA THR A 254 14.06 -10.77 -8.48
C THR A 254 15.14 -9.71 -8.30
N ILE A 255 16.08 -9.88 -7.38
CA ILE A 255 17.09 -8.88 -7.00
C ILE A 255 17.97 -8.40 -8.18
N ASP A 256 18.16 -9.26 -9.19
CA ASP A 256 18.93 -8.96 -10.40
C ASP A 256 18.15 -8.13 -11.44
N MET A 257 16.87 -7.86 -11.20
CA MET A 257 16.07 -7.05 -12.10
C MET A 257 16.49 -5.58 -12.06
N PRO A 258 16.52 -4.91 -13.22
CA PRO A 258 16.84 -3.48 -13.27
C PRO A 258 15.87 -2.65 -12.42
N GLN A 259 16.39 -1.93 -11.44
CA GLN A 259 15.62 -1.13 -10.50
C GLN A 259 16.40 0.09 -10.02
N ILE A 260 15.69 1.10 -9.53
CA ILE A 260 16.29 2.22 -8.80
C ILE A 260 16.21 1.91 -7.29
N VAL A 261 17.35 1.88 -6.64
CA VAL A 261 17.47 1.79 -5.18
C VAL A 261 17.84 3.18 -4.66
N THR A 262 16.89 3.90 -4.08
CA THR A 262 17.17 5.22 -3.50
C THR A 262 17.98 5.07 -2.22
N ASP A 263 18.67 6.14 -1.80
CA ASP A 263 19.42 6.14 -0.55
C ASP A 263 18.49 5.86 0.65
N SER A 264 17.30 6.45 0.66
CA SER A 264 16.27 6.17 1.67
C SER A 264 15.88 4.70 1.72
N SER A 265 15.60 4.08 0.58
CA SER A 265 15.24 2.66 0.55
C SER A 265 16.37 1.76 1.04
N ARG A 266 17.62 2.07 0.67
CA ARG A 266 18.81 1.33 1.10
C ARG A 266 19.04 1.46 2.61
N ASP A 267 19.02 2.68 3.12
CA ASP A 267 19.30 2.98 4.52
C ASP A 267 18.23 2.38 5.44
N ARG A 268 16.95 2.52 5.08
CA ARG A 268 15.81 1.93 5.82
C ARG A 268 15.89 0.40 5.83
N GLN A 269 16.22 -0.22 4.71
CA GLN A 269 16.38 -1.69 4.62
C GLN A 269 17.52 -2.16 5.54
N ALA A 270 18.70 -1.57 5.39
CA ALA A 270 19.87 -1.96 6.19
C ALA A 270 19.64 -1.74 7.70
N ARG A 271 19.00 -0.62 8.07
CA ARG A 271 18.66 -0.34 9.47
C ARG A 271 17.62 -1.31 10.03
N ALA A 272 16.57 -1.60 9.27
CA ALA A 272 15.52 -2.55 9.67
C ALA A 272 16.08 -3.97 9.81
N GLU A 273 16.94 -4.42 8.91
CA GLU A 273 17.61 -5.72 9.00
C GLU A 273 18.49 -5.83 10.26
N ALA A 274 19.25 -4.78 10.58
CA ALA A 274 20.06 -4.75 11.81
C ALA A 274 19.17 -4.87 13.06
N LEU A 275 18.06 -4.15 13.13
CA LEU A 275 17.10 -4.23 14.24
C LEU A 275 16.43 -5.60 14.32
N CYS A 276 16.07 -6.21 13.18
CA CYS A 276 15.51 -7.55 13.15
C CYS A 276 16.47 -8.62 13.69
N LEU A 277 17.76 -8.50 13.35
CA LEU A 277 18.80 -9.39 13.88
C LEU A 277 18.98 -9.25 15.41
N GLU A 278 18.88 -8.01 15.93
CA GLU A 278 18.95 -7.75 17.38
C GLU A 278 17.75 -8.32 18.14
N ALA A 279 16.56 -8.33 17.54
CA ALA A 279 15.34 -8.82 18.18
C ALA A 279 15.31 -10.34 18.34
N GLY A 280 15.92 -11.07 17.41
CA GLY A 280 15.93 -12.54 17.42
C GLY A 280 14.52 -13.14 17.28
N GLU A 281 14.30 -14.31 17.94
CA GLU A 281 13.04 -15.06 17.86
C GLU A 281 11.90 -14.48 18.77
N PHE A 282 12.18 -13.44 19.57
CA PHE A 282 11.24 -12.88 20.55
C PHE A 282 10.66 -11.52 20.11
N ALA A 283 10.61 -11.28 18.80
CA ALA A 283 9.99 -10.07 18.28
C ALA A 283 8.47 -10.10 18.49
N GLU A 284 7.93 -9.02 19.07
CA GLU A 284 6.51 -8.82 19.36
C GLU A 284 6.08 -7.40 18.95
N ASN A 285 4.83 -7.03 19.21
CA ASN A 285 4.27 -5.71 18.93
C ASN A 285 5.19 -4.54 19.39
N SER A 286 5.74 -4.62 20.60
CA SER A 286 6.63 -3.57 21.13
C SER A 286 7.91 -3.40 20.31
N PHE A 287 8.43 -4.48 19.72
CA PHE A 287 9.54 -4.42 18.76
C PHE A 287 9.13 -3.78 17.46
N ALA A 288 7.96 -4.17 16.92
CA ALA A 288 7.44 -3.62 15.68
C ALA A 288 7.26 -2.09 15.77
N LEU A 289 6.63 -1.60 16.85
CA LEU A 289 6.47 -0.15 17.10
C LEU A 289 7.81 0.57 17.21
N ARG A 290 8.78 -0.01 17.92
CA ARG A 290 10.11 0.58 18.06
C ARG A 290 10.83 0.68 16.73
N LEU A 291 10.72 -0.35 15.88
CA LEU A 291 11.32 -0.35 14.55
C LEU A 291 10.65 0.68 13.64
N LEU A 292 9.32 0.69 13.57
CA LEU A 292 8.59 1.67 12.76
C LEU A 292 8.83 3.11 13.21
N GLY A 293 9.10 3.33 14.49
CA GLY A 293 9.42 4.63 15.07
C GLY A 293 10.90 5.01 15.07
N ASP A 294 11.78 4.19 14.45
CA ASP A 294 13.24 4.42 14.48
C ASP A 294 13.63 5.66 13.68
N GLN A 295 14.38 6.55 14.33
CA GLN A 295 14.93 7.80 13.78
C GLN A 295 16.44 7.88 14.00
N ALA A 296 17.14 6.75 14.04
CA ALA A 296 18.58 6.73 14.28
C ALA A 296 19.33 7.53 13.22
N ALA A 297 20.34 8.30 13.67
CA ALA A 297 21.06 9.29 12.87
C ALA A 297 22.08 8.70 11.85
N SER A 298 22.15 7.39 11.71
CA SER A 298 23.08 6.73 10.77
C SER A 298 22.38 6.46 9.43
N GLY A 299 22.14 7.48 8.64
CA GLY A 299 21.44 7.38 7.37
C GLY A 299 20.02 7.97 7.42
N LEU A 300 19.21 7.70 6.40
CA LEU A 300 17.83 8.16 6.34
C LEU A 300 16.93 7.29 7.23
N PRO A 301 16.05 7.92 8.05
CA PRO A 301 15.33 7.21 9.12
C PRO A 301 14.20 6.31 8.57
N ILE A 302 13.80 5.31 9.37
CA ILE A 302 12.62 4.47 9.08
C ILE A 302 11.33 5.28 9.29
N TYR A 303 11.22 6.01 10.42
CA TYR A 303 10.13 6.98 10.64
C TYR A 303 10.53 8.35 10.10
N ARG A 304 9.75 8.87 9.17
CA ARG A 304 10.06 10.07 8.36
C ARG A 304 9.11 11.23 8.70
N PRO A 305 9.30 11.95 9.83
CA PRO A 305 8.43 13.05 10.22
C PRO A 305 8.88 14.42 9.69
N ASP A 306 10.07 14.52 9.07
CA ASP A 306 10.66 15.80 8.66
C ASP A 306 10.01 16.30 7.34
N PRO A 307 9.33 17.44 7.33
CA PRO A 307 8.81 18.02 6.10
C PRO A 307 9.88 18.39 5.05
N ALA A 308 11.14 18.48 5.47
CA ALA A 308 12.30 18.72 4.61
C ALA A 308 13.02 17.41 4.20
N ASP A 309 12.33 16.28 4.28
CA ASP A 309 12.86 14.99 3.84
C ASP A 309 13.39 15.07 2.41
N PRO A 310 14.62 14.55 2.14
CA PRO A 310 15.28 14.72 0.85
C PRO A 310 14.57 14.03 -0.32
N ASP A 311 13.76 13.00 -0.05
CA ASP A 311 12.93 12.34 -1.07
C ASP A 311 11.54 13.01 -1.20
N GLY A 312 11.22 14.00 -0.34
CA GLY A 312 9.92 14.67 -0.32
C GLY A 312 8.78 13.77 0.16
N GLU A 313 9.07 12.76 0.96
CA GLU A 313 8.11 11.81 1.50
C GLU A 313 8.11 11.84 3.04
N ASN A 314 6.93 11.71 3.64
CA ASN A 314 6.79 11.53 5.09
C ASN A 314 5.97 10.30 5.42
N THR A 315 6.18 9.73 6.61
CA THR A 315 5.31 8.69 7.14
C THR A 315 3.94 9.29 7.46
N LEU A 316 2.93 8.87 6.70
CA LEU A 316 1.56 9.38 6.79
C LEU A 316 0.71 8.57 7.77
N ALA A 317 1.01 7.27 7.88
CA ALA A 317 0.40 6.35 8.81
C ALA A 317 1.32 5.17 9.10
N SER A 318 1.19 4.60 10.29
CA SER A 318 1.79 3.32 10.66
C SER A 318 0.68 2.36 11.09
N ALA A 319 0.74 1.11 10.65
CA ALA A 319 -0.22 0.09 11.05
C ALA A 319 0.49 -1.14 11.62
N ILE A 320 -0.12 -1.80 12.60
CA ILE A 320 0.35 -3.06 13.17
C ILE A 320 -0.81 -4.04 13.19
N PHE A 321 -0.61 -5.18 12.56
CA PHE A 321 -1.57 -6.27 12.47
C PHE A 321 -1.11 -7.44 13.33
N HIS A 322 -1.90 -7.82 14.30
CA HIS A 322 -1.78 -9.00 15.11
C HIS A 322 -2.70 -10.08 14.53
N ILE A 323 -2.12 -11.05 13.86
CA ILE A 323 -2.85 -12.05 13.08
C ILE A 323 -2.88 -13.34 13.89
N LEU A 324 -4.05 -13.63 14.44
CA LEU A 324 -4.37 -14.83 15.20
C LEU A 324 -5.02 -15.88 14.28
N PRO A 325 -5.15 -17.15 14.70
CA PRO A 325 -5.72 -18.20 13.86
C PRO A 325 -7.16 -17.98 13.42
N ASP A 326 -7.93 -17.20 14.18
CA ASP A 326 -9.37 -17.01 14.02
C ASP A 326 -9.80 -15.54 13.86
N HIS A 327 -8.92 -14.58 14.14
CA HIS A 327 -9.22 -13.15 14.00
C HIS A 327 -7.96 -12.30 13.80
N ILE A 328 -8.16 -11.01 13.55
CA ILE A 328 -7.10 -10.03 13.38
C ILE A 328 -7.43 -8.81 14.23
N ASP A 329 -6.56 -8.54 15.21
CA ASP A 329 -6.53 -7.25 15.90
C ASP A 329 -5.52 -6.37 15.22
N TRP A 330 -5.82 -5.09 15.04
CA TRP A 330 -4.84 -4.18 14.48
C TRP A 330 -5.02 -2.74 14.94
N GLU A 331 -3.94 -1.99 14.83
CA GLU A 331 -3.85 -0.61 15.30
C GLU A 331 -3.28 0.27 14.19
N VAL A 332 -3.77 1.51 14.12
CA VAL A 332 -3.27 2.53 13.20
C VAL A 332 -2.83 3.77 13.97
N TYR A 333 -1.67 4.28 13.60
CA TYR A 333 -1.00 5.40 14.23
C TYR A 333 -0.65 6.43 13.16
N ARG A 334 -0.80 7.71 13.46
CA ARG A 334 -0.11 8.78 12.71
C ARG A 334 1.31 9.00 13.23
N GLU A 335 1.55 8.69 14.47
CA GLU A 335 2.86 8.76 15.11
C GLU A 335 3.08 7.48 15.93
N PRO A 336 3.97 6.55 15.50
CA PRO A 336 4.18 5.26 16.17
C PRO A 336 4.56 5.36 17.65
N GLN A 337 5.11 6.52 18.07
CA GLN A 337 5.52 6.76 19.46
C GLN A 337 4.37 7.18 20.38
N ARG A 338 3.16 7.34 19.84
CA ARG A 338 1.95 7.74 20.59
C ARG A 338 0.97 6.60 20.73
N THR A 339 -0.17 6.91 21.34
CA THR A 339 -1.34 6.02 21.34
C THR A 339 -1.92 5.90 19.94
N PRO A 340 -2.44 4.73 19.56
CA PRO A 340 -3.06 4.57 18.23
C PRO A 340 -4.25 5.52 18.06
N ASP A 341 -4.40 6.01 16.83
CA ASP A 341 -5.59 6.77 16.41
C ASP A 341 -6.80 5.85 16.29
N PHE A 342 -6.57 4.57 15.91
CA PHE A 342 -7.60 3.53 15.81
C PHE A 342 -7.10 2.19 16.34
N ARG A 343 -8.02 1.45 16.97
CA ARG A 343 -7.92 0.02 17.22
C ARG A 343 -9.06 -0.68 16.52
N PHE A 344 -8.79 -1.84 15.97
CA PHE A 344 -9.75 -2.64 15.22
C PHE A 344 -9.76 -4.09 15.72
N ASP A 345 -10.98 -4.63 15.79
CA ASP A 345 -11.25 -6.05 15.76
C ASP A 345 -11.88 -6.36 14.38
N GLY A 346 -11.11 -7.03 13.51
CA GLY A 346 -11.50 -7.24 12.11
C GLY A 346 -11.61 -5.93 11.32
N LEU A 347 -12.81 -5.61 10.79
CA LEU A 347 -13.00 -4.47 9.86
C LEU A 347 -13.47 -3.17 10.52
N LEU A 348 -13.96 -3.22 11.74
CA LEU A 348 -14.54 -2.04 12.41
C LEU A 348 -13.62 -1.55 13.53
N PRO A 349 -13.50 -0.22 13.68
CA PRO A 349 -12.79 0.33 14.82
C PRO A 349 -13.57 0.06 16.11
N ASP A 350 -12.83 -0.12 17.20
CA ASP A 350 -13.41 -0.17 18.53
C ASP A 350 -14.29 1.06 18.79
N ALA A 351 -15.37 0.86 19.52
CA ALA A 351 -16.19 1.98 19.96
C ALA A 351 -15.35 2.93 20.84
N ALA A 352 -15.34 4.21 20.47
CA ALA A 352 -14.60 5.25 21.19
C ALA A 352 -15.16 5.51 22.60
#